data_b3a7fb55f51ffe95dd373dae6fdc3a99
#
_entry.id   b3a7fb55f51ffe95dd373dae6fdc3a99
#
_cell.length_a   1.000
_cell.length_b   1.000
_cell.length_c   1.000
_cell.angle_alpha   90.00
_cell.angle_beta   90.00
_cell.angle_gamma   90.00
#
_symmetry.space_group_name_H-M   'P 1'
#
loop_
_entity.id
_entity.type
_entity.pdbx_description
1 polymer ?
#
loop_
_entity_poly.entity_id
_entity_poly.type
_entity_poly.pdbx_seq_one_letter_code
_entity_poly.pdbx_strand_id
1 'polypeptide(L)'
;MIRKVEIADVEVLAKIAKQTFRETFAHDNTEEQLQEYFEEAYNLRVLSTELENPESETYFIMYEEEIAGFLKVNWGSAQTERKLEDAFEIQRLYVLQKFQGFGLGKQLFEFALELATKNSFFWAWLGVWEHNTKAQAFYNRYGFEKFSQHHFMVGQKVDTDWLLRKKLR
;
A
#
# COMPACT_ATOMS: atom_id res chain seq x y z
N MET A 1 2.77 -9.34 14.95
CA MET A 1 4.20 -9.10 14.73
C MET A 1 4.43 -8.61 13.30
N ILE A 2 5.24 -7.57 13.14
CA ILE A 2 5.56 -6.99 11.83
C ILE A 2 7.04 -7.28 11.54
N ARG A 3 7.34 -7.81 10.35
CA ARG A 3 8.73 -8.05 9.94
C ARG A 3 8.99 -7.53 8.53
N LYS A 4 10.23 -7.13 8.29
CA LYS A 4 10.64 -6.65 6.96
C LYS A 4 10.65 -7.81 5.96
N VAL A 5 10.15 -7.54 4.75
CA VAL A 5 10.17 -8.50 3.64
C VAL A 5 11.53 -8.41 2.96
N GLU A 6 12.11 -9.57 2.65
CA GLU A 6 13.41 -9.66 1.99
C GLU A 6 13.27 -10.33 0.62
N ILE A 7 14.34 -10.32 -0.18
CA ILE A 7 14.34 -10.89 -1.52
C ILE A 7 13.89 -12.37 -1.51
N ALA A 8 14.28 -13.13 -0.49
CA ALA A 8 13.88 -14.52 -0.39
C ALA A 8 12.36 -14.71 -0.24
N ASP A 9 11.64 -13.65 0.13
CA ASP A 9 10.19 -13.68 0.33
C ASP A 9 9.40 -13.29 -0.91
N VAL A 10 10.05 -13.02 -2.04
CA VAL A 10 9.38 -12.41 -3.20
C VAL A 10 8.19 -13.22 -3.73
N GLU A 11 8.30 -14.55 -3.76
CA GLU A 11 7.20 -15.39 -4.25
C GLU A 11 5.99 -15.34 -3.32
N VAL A 12 6.22 -15.37 -2.01
CA VAL A 12 5.16 -15.25 -1.01
C VAL A 12 4.53 -13.86 -1.08
N LEU A 13 5.36 -12.82 -1.24
CA LEU A 13 4.86 -11.46 -1.41
C LEU A 13 3.96 -11.34 -2.64
N ALA A 14 4.39 -11.90 -3.79
CA ALA A 14 3.58 -11.88 -5.00
C ALA A 14 2.21 -12.52 -4.78
N LYS A 15 2.19 -13.65 -4.08
CA LYS A 15 0.96 -14.39 -3.81
C LYS A 15 0.00 -13.56 -2.95
N ILE A 16 0.49 -12.96 -1.85
CA ILE A 16 -0.37 -12.18 -0.97
C ILE A 16 -0.80 -10.86 -1.61
N ALA A 17 0.08 -10.23 -2.39
CA ALA A 17 -0.26 -9.00 -3.09
C ALA A 17 -1.40 -9.23 -4.09
N LYS A 18 -1.32 -10.29 -4.88
CA LYS A 18 -2.37 -10.65 -5.83
C LYS A 18 -3.68 -10.99 -5.13
N GLN A 19 -3.62 -11.78 -4.06
CA GLN A 19 -4.82 -12.18 -3.33
C GLN A 19 -5.52 -10.99 -2.68
N THR A 20 -4.81 -10.12 -2.01
CA THR A 20 -5.39 -8.95 -1.36
C THR A 20 -5.95 -7.96 -2.38
N PHE A 21 -5.27 -7.78 -3.51
CA PHE A 21 -5.77 -6.92 -4.58
C PHE A 21 -7.07 -7.49 -5.18
N ARG A 22 -7.08 -8.80 -5.42
CA ARG A 22 -8.28 -9.48 -5.93
C ARG A 22 -9.46 -9.31 -4.97
N GLU A 23 -9.24 -9.50 -3.69
CA GLU A 23 -10.30 -9.34 -2.68
C GLU A 23 -10.86 -7.92 -2.64
N THR A 24 -10.03 -6.93 -2.92
CA THR A 24 -10.43 -5.53 -2.90
C THR A 24 -11.16 -5.11 -4.18
N PHE A 25 -10.72 -5.59 -5.35
CA PHE A 25 -11.13 -5.04 -6.64
C PHE A 25 -11.89 -6.02 -7.56
N ALA A 26 -12.04 -7.30 -7.20
CA ALA A 26 -12.62 -8.30 -8.11
C ALA A 26 -14.06 -8.00 -8.51
N HIS A 27 -14.85 -7.40 -7.63
CA HIS A 27 -16.26 -7.11 -7.94
C HIS A 27 -16.43 -5.93 -8.93
N ASP A 28 -15.38 -5.13 -9.12
CA ASP A 28 -15.39 -4.00 -10.05
C ASP A 28 -14.56 -4.25 -11.30
N ASN A 29 -13.90 -5.41 -11.40
CA ASN A 29 -12.99 -5.71 -12.49
C ASN A 29 -13.14 -7.16 -12.95
N THR A 30 -12.94 -7.40 -14.26
CA THR A 30 -12.95 -8.76 -14.79
C THR A 30 -11.67 -9.49 -14.42
N GLU A 31 -11.69 -10.82 -14.50
CA GLU A 31 -10.48 -11.62 -14.27
C GLU A 31 -9.36 -11.24 -15.24
N GLU A 32 -9.72 -10.96 -16.48
CA GLU A 32 -8.73 -10.51 -17.50
C GLU A 32 -8.07 -9.20 -17.09
N GLN A 33 -8.84 -8.23 -16.60
CA GLN A 33 -8.31 -6.94 -16.11
C GLN A 33 -7.38 -7.14 -14.92
N LEU A 34 -7.74 -8.05 -14.00
CA LEU A 34 -6.89 -8.36 -12.86
C LEU A 34 -5.57 -9.00 -13.29
N GLN A 35 -5.60 -9.93 -14.25
CA GLN A 35 -4.38 -10.59 -14.74
C GLN A 35 -3.45 -9.59 -15.44
N GLU A 36 -3.99 -8.65 -16.23
CA GLU A 36 -3.19 -7.61 -16.85
C GLU A 36 -2.48 -6.76 -15.79
N TYR A 37 -3.19 -6.38 -14.74
CA TYR A 37 -2.61 -5.61 -13.65
C TYR A 37 -1.50 -6.39 -12.94
N PHE A 38 -1.73 -7.68 -12.66
CA PHE A 38 -0.75 -8.53 -11.97
C PHE A 38 0.53 -8.72 -12.79
N GLU A 39 0.41 -8.85 -14.11
CA GLU A 39 1.56 -8.97 -14.98
C GLU A 39 2.43 -7.71 -14.98
N GLU A 40 1.83 -6.54 -14.83
CA GLU A 40 2.57 -5.28 -14.77
C GLU A 40 3.12 -4.97 -13.38
N ALA A 41 2.28 -5.13 -12.35
CA ALA A 41 2.59 -4.62 -11.02
C ALA A 41 3.14 -5.66 -10.05
N TYR A 42 2.74 -6.92 -10.21
CA TYR A 42 3.05 -7.97 -9.22
C TYR A 42 3.78 -9.18 -9.81
N ASN A 43 4.49 -8.99 -10.91
CA ASN A 43 5.38 -10.03 -11.40
C ASN A 43 6.66 -10.07 -10.53
N LEU A 44 7.34 -11.21 -10.51
CA LEU A 44 8.47 -11.42 -9.61
C LEU A 44 9.62 -10.46 -9.86
N ARG A 45 9.87 -10.10 -11.13
CA ARG A 45 10.96 -9.18 -11.47
C ARG A 45 10.68 -7.77 -10.91
N VAL A 46 9.46 -7.27 -11.10
CA VAL A 46 9.08 -5.95 -10.59
C VAL A 46 9.15 -5.92 -9.07
N LEU A 47 8.59 -6.94 -8.41
CA LEU A 47 8.62 -7.00 -6.96
C LEU A 47 10.03 -7.12 -6.41
N SER A 48 10.89 -7.90 -7.06
CA SER A 48 12.30 -8.01 -6.66
C SER A 48 13.01 -6.66 -6.76
N THR A 49 12.78 -5.93 -7.87
CA THR A 49 13.35 -4.59 -8.06
C THR A 49 12.87 -3.64 -6.97
N GLU A 50 11.60 -3.70 -6.62
CA GLU A 50 11.06 -2.87 -5.53
C GLU A 50 11.70 -3.20 -4.19
N LEU A 51 11.90 -4.50 -3.90
CA LEU A 51 12.52 -4.92 -2.64
C LEU A 51 13.99 -4.51 -2.54
N GLU A 52 14.67 -4.39 -3.67
CA GLU A 52 16.07 -3.97 -3.71
C GLU A 52 16.26 -2.46 -3.69
N ASN A 53 15.20 -1.69 -3.87
CA ASN A 53 15.28 -0.23 -3.89
C ASN A 53 15.58 0.30 -2.48
N PRO A 54 16.68 1.05 -2.28
CA PRO A 54 17.06 1.54 -0.95
C PRO A 54 16.12 2.62 -0.39
N GLU A 55 15.23 3.16 -1.20
CA GLU A 55 14.25 4.17 -0.78
C GLU A 55 12.83 3.61 -0.67
N SER A 56 12.74 2.28 -0.53
CA SER A 56 11.46 1.59 -0.36
C SER A 56 11.64 0.44 0.62
N GLU A 57 10.60 0.19 1.42
CA GLU A 57 10.58 -0.95 2.33
C GLU A 57 9.20 -1.60 2.31
N THR A 58 9.20 -2.92 2.45
CA THR A 58 7.96 -3.70 2.51
C THR A 58 8.00 -4.54 3.78
N TYR A 59 6.85 -4.67 4.43
CA TYR A 59 6.70 -5.38 5.71
C TYR A 59 5.51 -6.32 5.66
N PHE A 60 5.65 -7.50 6.26
CA PHE A 60 4.53 -8.39 6.53
C PHE A 60 4.01 -8.16 7.94
N ILE A 61 2.70 -8.30 8.13
CA ILE A 61 2.12 -8.47 9.46
C ILE A 61 1.69 -9.92 9.61
N MET A 62 2.07 -10.52 10.74
CA MET A 62 1.79 -11.92 11.05
C MET A 62 0.65 -12.01 12.05
N TYR A 63 -0.23 -12.99 11.85
CA TYR A 63 -1.29 -13.34 12.80
C TYR A 63 -1.31 -14.85 12.96
N GLU A 64 -1.09 -15.32 14.19
CA GLU A 64 -1.05 -16.76 14.48
C GLU A 64 -0.16 -17.55 13.52
N GLU A 65 1.06 -17.03 13.31
CA GLU A 65 2.11 -17.62 12.47
C GLU A 65 1.81 -17.62 10.96
N GLU A 66 0.73 -16.97 10.53
CA GLU A 66 0.43 -16.78 9.11
C GLU A 66 0.68 -15.34 8.70
N ILE A 67 1.02 -15.13 7.42
CA ILE A 67 1.11 -13.79 6.86
C ILE A 67 -0.32 -13.29 6.61
N ALA A 68 -0.71 -12.25 7.34
CA ALA A 68 -2.07 -11.73 7.29
C ALA A 68 -2.23 -10.52 6.37
N GLY A 69 -1.14 -9.81 6.09
CA GLY A 69 -1.18 -8.62 5.26
C GLY A 69 0.21 -8.07 5.02
N PHE A 70 0.27 -6.95 4.30
CA PHE A 70 1.55 -6.31 4.03
C PHE A 70 1.42 -4.80 3.86
N LEU A 71 2.56 -4.13 4.01
CA LEU A 71 2.71 -2.69 3.90
C LEU A 71 3.89 -2.40 2.99
N LYS A 72 3.73 -1.47 2.04
CA LYS A 72 4.87 -0.94 1.27
C LYS A 72 4.92 0.56 1.46
N VAL A 73 6.10 1.04 1.83
CA VAL A 73 6.38 2.47 2.04
C VAL A 73 7.53 2.91 1.15
N ASN A 74 7.50 4.17 0.74
CA ASN A 74 8.49 4.75 -0.15
C ASN A 74 8.86 6.15 0.31
N TRP A 75 10.06 6.57 -0.05
CA TRP A 75 10.48 7.97 0.09
C TRP A 75 11.42 8.31 -1.05
N GLY A 76 11.81 9.58 -1.16
CA GLY A 76 12.72 10.01 -2.21
C GLY A 76 12.24 9.64 -3.61
N SER A 77 13.14 9.08 -4.40
CA SER A 77 12.85 8.73 -5.80
C SER A 77 11.99 7.48 -5.96
N ALA A 78 11.80 6.70 -4.91
CA ALA A 78 10.95 5.51 -4.96
C ALA A 78 9.46 5.83 -4.91
N GLN A 79 9.09 7.05 -4.54
CA GLN A 79 7.69 7.45 -4.49
C GLN A 79 7.03 7.37 -5.86
N THR A 80 5.77 6.97 -5.89
CA THR A 80 5.01 6.86 -7.13
C THR A 80 4.74 8.23 -7.76
N GLU A 81 4.67 9.28 -6.94
CA GLU A 81 4.54 10.66 -7.38
C GLU A 81 5.31 11.56 -6.42
N ARG A 82 5.79 12.69 -6.92
CA ARG A 82 6.59 13.62 -6.11
C ARG A 82 5.94 15.00 -6.06
N LYS A 83 4.70 15.03 -5.59
CA LYS A 83 3.94 16.27 -5.42
C LYS A 83 4.27 17.02 -4.14
N LEU A 84 4.92 16.35 -3.18
CA LEU A 84 5.28 16.92 -1.89
C LEU A 84 6.78 16.76 -1.65
N GLU A 85 7.38 17.74 -0.98
CA GLU A 85 8.78 17.67 -0.56
C GLU A 85 8.87 17.04 0.83
N ASP A 86 9.98 16.35 1.09
CA ASP A 86 10.25 15.73 2.39
C ASP A 86 9.08 14.82 2.82
N ALA A 87 8.67 13.93 1.92
CA ALA A 87 7.47 13.14 2.06
C ALA A 87 7.74 11.64 2.12
N PHE A 88 6.86 10.95 2.83
CA PHE A 88 6.87 9.52 3.03
C PHE A 88 5.55 8.96 2.50
N GLU A 89 5.64 8.07 1.54
CA GLU A 89 4.46 7.48 0.91
C GLU A 89 4.11 6.14 1.53
N ILE A 90 2.83 5.96 1.85
CA ILE A 90 2.26 4.64 2.16
C ILE A 90 1.60 4.17 0.87
N GLN A 91 2.32 3.35 0.11
CA GLN A 91 1.85 2.95 -1.22
C GLN A 91 0.85 1.82 -1.18
N ARG A 92 1.12 0.78 -0.39
CA ARG A 92 0.27 -0.40 -0.30
C ARG A 92 0.07 -0.76 1.16
N LEU A 93 -1.17 -0.99 1.53
CA LEU A 93 -1.54 -1.49 2.85
C LEU A 93 -2.76 -2.38 2.67
N TYR A 94 -2.56 -3.68 2.80
CA TYR A 94 -3.61 -4.66 2.57
C TYR A 94 -3.58 -5.73 3.64
N VAL A 95 -4.78 -6.17 4.05
CA VAL A 95 -4.96 -7.29 4.97
C VAL A 95 -5.90 -8.28 4.30
N LEU A 96 -5.54 -9.56 4.32
CA LEU A 96 -6.41 -10.61 3.78
C LEU A 96 -7.78 -10.56 4.46
N GLN A 97 -8.82 -10.77 3.67
CA GLN A 97 -10.20 -10.65 4.14
C GLN A 97 -10.46 -11.50 5.38
N LYS A 98 -9.93 -12.73 5.43
CA LYS A 98 -10.12 -13.61 6.57
C LYS A 98 -9.48 -13.12 7.87
N PHE A 99 -8.57 -12.18 7.78
CA PHE A 99 -7.89 -11.58 8.94
C PHE A 99 -8.36 -10.16 9.24
N GLN A 100 -9.33 -9.64 8.52
CA GLN A 100 -9.90 -8.32 8.81
C GLN A 100 -10.75 -8.38 10.07
N GLY A 101 -10.84 -7.25 10.77
CA GLY A 101 -11.58 -7.16 12.02
C GLY A 101 -10.75 -7.43 13.28
N PHE A 102 -9.45 -7.72 13.14
CA PHE A 102 -8.56 -7.97 14.28
C PHE A 102 -7.60 -6.80 14.54
N GLY A 103 -7.82 -5.66 13.89
CA GLY A 103 -6.99 -4.47 14.10
C GLY A 103 -5.64 -4.50 13.40
N LEU A 104 -5.42 -5.42 12.46
CA LEU A 104 -4.12 -5.59 11.80
C LEU A 104 -3.81 -4.44 10.85
N GLY A 105 -4.80 -3.94 10.11
CA GLY A 105 -4.62 -2.79 9.23
C GLY A 105 -4.23 -1.54 10.03
N LYS A 106 -4.87 -1.35 11.19
CA LYS A 106 -4.53 -0.26 12.10
C LYS A 106 -3.08 -0.38 12.59
N GLN A 107 -2.66 -1.59 12.98
CA GLN A 107 -1.27 -1.83 13.43
C GLN A 107 -0.27 -1.51 12.33
N LEU A 108 -0.52 -1.95 11.10
CA LEU A 108 0.36 -1.64 9.96
C LEU A 108 0.41 -0.14 9.69
N PHE A 109 -0.73 0.53 9.75
CA PHE A 109 -0.81 1.95 9.48
C PHE A 109 -0.06 2.76 10.54
N GLU A 110 -0.26 2.44 11.80
CA GLU A 110 0.43 3.11 12.91
C GLU A 110 1.93 2.85 12.85
N PHE A 111 2.35 1.64 12.46
CA PHE A 111 3.75 1.32 12.21
C PHE A 111 4.34 2.21 11.12
N ALA A 112 3.62 2.40 10.01
CA ALA A 112 4.05 3.28 8.92
C ALA A 112 4.22 4.73 9.40
N LEU A 113 3.29 5.24 10.19
CA LEU A 113 3.38 6.61 10.73
C LEU A 113 4.55 6.75 11.70
N GLU A 114 4.83 5.72 12.50
CA GLU A 114 5.99 5.72 13.39
C GLU A 114 7.30 5.77 12.59
N LEU A 115 7.39 4.99 11.50
CA LEU A 115 8.56 5.04 10.62
C LEU A 115 8.76 6.44 10.03
N ALA A 116 7.71 7.04 9.54
CA ALA A 116 7.77 8.36 8.95
C ALA A 116 8.20 9.42 9.97
N THR A 117 7.65 9.36 11.17
CA THR A 117 7.96 10.30 12.24
C THR A 117 9.39 10.10 12.75
N LYS A 118 9.79 8.85 12.97
CA LYS A 118 11.13 8.50 13.42
C LYS A 118 12.22 8.98 12.46
N ASN A 119 11.92 8.97 11.17
CA ASN A 119 12.86 9.40 10.13
C ASN A 119 12.68 10.87 9.76
N SER A 120 11.91 11.62 10.55
CA SER A 120 11.77 13.08 10.47
C SER A 120 11.18 13.61 9.17
N PHE A 121 10.33 12.84 8.49
CA PHE A 121 9.62 13.33 7.31
C PHE A 121 8.60 14.39 7.70
N PHE A 122 8.39 15.36 6.81
CA PHE A 122 7.42 16.44 7.04
C PHE A 122 5.99 15.98 6.73
N TRP A 123 5.82 15.22 5.64
CA TRP A 123 4.52 14.74 5.19
C TRP A 123 4.49 13.22 5.16
N ALA A 124 3.35 12.65 5.53
CA ALA A 124 2.97 11.30 5.13
C ALA A 124 1.82 11.43 4.12
N TRP A 125 1.81 10.63 3.06
CA TRP A 125 0.76 10.68 2.07
C TRP A 125 0.45 9.29 1.51
N LEU A 126 -0.74 9.16 0.93
CA LEU A 126 -1.22 7.92 0.34
C LEU A 126 -2.26 8.20 -0.72
N GLY A 127 -2.51 7.19 -1.57
CA GLY A 127 -3.63 7.19 -2.49
C GLY A 127 -4.72 6.26 -1.98
N VAL A 128 -5.96 6.64 -2.16
CA VAL A 128 -7.10 5.81 -1.80
C VAL A 128 -8.15 5.89 -2.91
N TRP A 129 -8.69 4.74 -3.30
CA TRP A 129 -9.72 4.69 -4.32
C TRP A 129 -10.91 5.59 -3.93
N GLU A 130 -11.40 6.40 -4.89
CA GLU A 130 -12.44 7.40 -4.62
C GLU A 130 -13.73 6.79 -4.05
N HIS A 131 -14.00 5.51 -4.32
CA HIS A 131 -15.19 4.82 -3.82
C HIS A 131 -14.96 4.02 -2.55
N ASN A 132 -13.74 4.03 -2.02
CA ASN A 132 -13.44 3.34 -0.77
C ASN A 132 -13.69 4.27 0.42
N THR A 133 -14.98 4.51 0.68
CA THR A 133 -15.40 5.45 1.74
C THR A 133 -14.99 4.99 3.13
N LYS A 134 -14.92 3.68 3.35
CA LYS A 134 -14.49 3.13 4.65
C LYS A 134 -13.02 3.46 4.93
N ALA A 135 -12.16 3.29 3.93
CA ALA A 135 -10.74 3.61 4.06
C ALA A 135 -10.55 5.13 4.22
N GLN A 136 -11.28 5.93 3.45
CA GLN A 136 -11.22 7.40 3.55
C GLN A 136 -11.57 7.84 4.98
N ALA A 137 -12.62 7.29 5.57
CA ALA A 137 -13.02 7.61 6.93
C ALA A 137 -11.93 7.21 7.95
N PHE A 138 -11.31 6.04 7.73
CA PHE A 138 -10.20 5.56 8.56
C PHE A 138 -9.03 6.55 8.52
N TYR A 139 -8.60 6.96 7.33
CA TYR A 139 -7.46 7.88 7.19
C TYR A 139 -7.80 9.28 7.71
N ASN A 140 -9.03 9.74 7.53
CA ASN A 140 -9.47 11.05 8.06
C ASN A 140 -9.36 11.09 9.57
N ARG A 141 -9.63 9.99 10.26
CA ARG A 141 -9.50 9.92 11.73
C ARG A 141 -8.06 10.13 12.19
N TYR A 142 -7.08 9.85 11.33
CA TYR A 142 -5.66 10.09 11.63
C TYR A 142 -5.19 11.47 11.19
N GLY A 143 -6.08 12.30 10.66
CA GLY A 143 -5.75 13.66 10.25
C GLY A 143 -5.28 13.79 8.81
N PHE A 144 -5.48 12.78 7.98
CA PHE A 144 -5.20 12.87 6.56
C PHE A 144 -6.30 13.64 5.85
N GLU A 145 -5.91 14.51 4.91
CA GLU A 145 -6.81 15.34 4.13
C GLU A 145 -6.49 15.22 2.65
N LYS A 146 -7.54 15.25 1.82
CA LYS A 146 -7.36 15.21 0.36
C LYS A 146 -6.65 16.48 -0.11
N PHE A 147 -5.61 16.32 -0.94
CA PHE A 147 -4.89 17.45 -1.54
C PHE A 147 -4.75 17.33 -3.06
N SER A 148 -5.01 16.15 -3.65
CA SER A 148 -4.91 15.92 -5.09
C SER A 148 -5.63 14.64 -5.46
N GLN A 149 -5.55 14.26 -6.72
CA GLN A 149 -6.04 12.98 -7.21
C GLN A 149 -5.25 12.57 -8.44
N HIS A 150 -5.27 11.29 -8.77
CA HIS A 150 -4.71 10.78 -10.02
C HIS A 150 -5.56 9.62 -10.54
N HIS A 151 -5.40 9.34 -11.83
CA HIS A 151 -6.03 8.17 -12.45
C HIS A 151 -5.04 7.00 -12.44
N PHE A 152 -5.57 5.79 -12.29
CA PHE A 152 -4.76 4.58 -12.46
C PHE A 152 -5.53 3.55 -13.28
N MET A 153 -4.78 2.61 -13.88
CA MET A 153 -5.35 1.61 -14.77
C MET A 153 -5.41 0.24 -14.10
N VAL A 154 -6.56 -0.43 -14.25
CA VAL A 154 -6.67 -1.86 -13.96
C VAL A 154 -7.09 -2.50 -15.29
N GLY A 155 -6.13 -3.11 -15.98
CA GLY A 155 -6.32 -3.49 -17.38
C GLY A 155 -6.59 -2.25 -18.21
N GLN A 156 -7.71 -2.20 -18.91
CA GLN A 156 -8.12 -1.06 -19.72
C GLN A 156 -9.10 -0.11 -18.99
N LYS A 157 -9.50 -0.47 -17.77
CA LYS A 157 -10.40 0.35 -16.97
C LYS A 157 -9.61 1.44 -16.26
N VAL A 158 -10.15 2.68 -16.29
CA VAL A 158 -9.56 3.83 -15.59
C VAL A 158 -10.29 4.03 -14.27
N ASP A 159 -9.54 4.00 -13.17
CA ASP A 159 -10.05 4.34 -11.85
C ASP A 159 -9.36 5.61 -11.33
N THR A 160 -9.93 6.24 -10.32
CA THR A 160 -9.39 7.46 -9.73
C THR A 160 -9.07 7.22 -8.26
N ASP A 161 -7.85 7.60 -7.88
CA ASP A 161 -7.44 7.66 -6.48
C ASP A 161 -7.44 9.10 -6.00
N TRP A 162 -7.92 9.31 -4.79
CA TRP A 162 -7.69 10.55 -4.07
C TRP A 162 -6.35 10.46 -3.36
N LEU A 163 -5.58 11.55 -3.42
CA LEU A 163 -4.32 11.64 -2.69
C LEU A 163 -4.57 12.39 -1.40
N LEU A 164 -4.24 11.74 -0.28
CA LEU A 164 -4.42 12.27 1.07
C LEU A 164 -3.06 12.50 1.70
N ARG A 165 -2.95 13.54 2.52
CA ARG A 165 -1.69 13.84 3.23
C ARG A 165 -1.93 14.22 4.67
N LYS A 166 -0.90 14.00 5.49
CA LYS A 166 -0.87 14.43 6.90
C LYS A 166 0.46 15.09 7.18
N LYS A 167 0.41 16.25 7.82
CA LYS A 167 1.61 16.94 8.31
C LYS A 167 2.09 16.25 9.58
N LEU A 168 3.38 15.89 9.63
CA LEU A 168 3.96 15.14 10.74
C LEU A 168 4.69 16.02 11.77
N ARG A 169 5.04 17.24 11.43
CA ARG A 169 5.72 18.18 12.35
C ARG A 169 5.22 19.59 12.23
#